data_b62a325e4bf69f5677a0f81028304b9e
#
_entry.id   b62a325e4bf69f5677a0f81028304b9e
#
_cell.length_a   1.000
_cell.length_b   1.000
_cell.length_c   1.000
_cell.angle_alpha   90.00
_cell.angle_beta   90.00
_cell.angle_gamma   90.00
#
_symmetry.space_group_name_H-M   'P 1'
#
loop_
_entity.id
_entity.type
_entity.pdbx_description
1 polymer ?
#
loop_
_entity_poly.entity_id
_entity_poly.type
_entity_poly.pdbx_seq_one_letter_code
_entity_poly.pdbx_strand_id
1 'polypeptide(L)'
;IPVMGEMVPGGFDSPDHMRTAESIAIAARVGAELGADWVKIPYADGFEWVTSTCYVPAVILGGAKKGSEREMLVKIRGALDVGAKGVAIGRNIFQADNPRAMTAAIAALIHDDVSIDAAMEILGEG
;
A
#
# COMPACT_ATOMS: atom_id res chain seq x y z
N ILE A 1 -22.45 2.50 -6.60
CA ILE A 1 -21.38 1.52 -6.32
C ILE A 1 -20.07 2.30 -6.27
N PRO A 2 -19.29 2.23 -5.18
CA PRO A 2 -17.98 2.86 -5.12
C PRO A 2 -17.00 2.30 -6.16
N VAL A 3 -16.21 3.17 -6.79
CA VAL A 3 -15.25 2.81 -7.83
C VAL A 3 -13.83 3.03 -7.33
N MET A 4 -13.00 1.99 -7.38
CA MET A 4 -11.56 2.07 -7.11
C MET A 4 -10.78 2.29 -8.39
N GLY A 5 -10.02 3.37 -8.48
CA GLY A 5 -9.06 3.59 -9.56
C GLY A 5 -7.72 2.94 -9.23
N GLU A 6 -7.29 1.92 -9.99
CA GLU A 6 -5.93 1.40 -9.85
C GLU A 6 -4.98 2.19 -10.77
N MET A 7 -4.15 3.03 -10.15
CA MET A 7 -3.35 4.03 -10.86
C MET A 7 -1.86 3.72 -10.70
N VAL A 8 -1.25 3.22 -11.77
CA VAL A 8 0.18 2.85 -11.78
C VAL A 8 0.90 3.64 -12.87
N PRO A 9 1.82 4.57 -12.50
CA PRO A 9 2.56 5.36 -13.49
C PRO A 9 3.29 4.46 -14.49
N GLY A 10 3.06 4.67 -15.78
CA GLY A 10 3.65 3.87 -16.86
C GLY A 10 3.11 2.43 -16.99
N GLY A 11 2.09 2.06 -16.20
CA GLY A 11 1.51 0.72 -16.20
C GLY A 11 2.27 -0.29 -15.33
N PHE A 12 1.79 -1.55 -15.31
CA PHE A 12 2.32 -2.60 -14.42
C PHE A 12 3.76 -2.98 -14.71
N ASP A 13 4.17 -2.92 -15.96
CA ASP A 13 5.52 -3.29 -16.43
C ASP A 13 6.47 -2.08 -16.50
N SER A 14 6.04 -0.93 -15.97
CA SER A 14 6.89 0.26 -15.96
C SER A 14 8.14 0.06 -15.11
N PRO A 15 9.28 0.60 -15.57
CA PRO A 15 10.52 0.54 -14.80
C PRO A 15 10.40 1.32 -13.49
N ASP A 16 11.17 0.92 -12.48
CA ASP A 16 11.08 1.47 -11.11
C ASP A 16 11.29 3.00 -11.07
N HIS A 17 12.10 3.57 -11.98
CA HIS A 17 12.33 5.02 -12.03
C HIS A 17 11.07 5.84 -12.40
N MET A 18 10.03 5.22 -12.93
CA MET A 18 8.74 5.87 -13.17
C MET A 18 7.83 5.87 -11.94
N ARG A 19 8.21 5.19 -10.87
CA ARG A 19 7.43 5.07 -9.62
C ARG A 19 7.95 6.02 -8.55
N THR A 20 8.18 7.26 -8.91
CA THR A 20 8.52 8.34 -7.97
C THR A 20 7.26 8.87 -7.26
N ALA A 21 7.42 9.49 -6.09
CA ALA A 21 6.29 10.12 -5.39
C ALA A 21 5.54 11.12 -6.27
N GLU A 22 6.27 11.90 -7.09
CA GLU A 22 5.67 12.85 -8.04
C GLU A 22 4.79 12.15 -9.08
N SER A 23 5.31 11.11 -9.74
CA SER A 23 4.55 10.36 -10.75
C SER A 23 3.33 9.68 -10.15
N ILE A 24 3.47 9.14 -8.93
CA ILE A 24 2.37 8.49 -8.20
C ILE A 24 1.32 9.54 -7.79
N ALA A 25 1.73 10.73 -7.34
CA ALA A 25 0.81 11.82 -7.00
C ALA A 25 0.00 12.27 -8.21
N ILE A 26 0.64 12.41 -9.38
CA ILE A 26 -0.04 12.73 -10.63
C ILE A 26 -1.05 11.63 -10.99
N ALA A 27 -0.64 10.36 -10.94
CA ALA A 27 -1.52 9.23 -11.24
C ALA A 27 -2.72 9.17 -10.28
N ALA A 28 -2.50 9.36 -8.98
CA ALA A 28 -3.55 9.40 -7.97
C ALA A 28 -4.56 10.53 -8.25
N ARG A 29 -4.07 11.73 -8.60
CA ARG A 29 -4.93 12.88 -8.98
C ARG A 29 -5.73 12.60 -10.24
N VAL A 30 -5.14 12.02 -11.26
CA VAL A 30 -5.87 11.62 -12.48
C VAL A 30 -7.02 10.68 -12.12
N GLY A 31 -6.78 9.65 -11.32
CA GLY A 31 -7.84 8.74 -10.88
C GLY A 31 -8.96 9.44 -10.11
N ALA A 32 -8.59 10.29 -9.16
CA ALA A 32 -9.55 11.06 -8.36
C ALA A 32 -10.37 12.03 -9.22
N GLU A 33 -9.73 12.76 -10.10
CA GLU A 33 -10.41 13.75 -10.97
C GLU A 33 -11.29 13.11 -12.05
N LEU A 34 -11.02 11.86 -12.43
CA LEU A 34 -11.87 11.07 -13.32
C LEU A 34 -13.05 10.41 -12.60
N GLY A 35 -13.18 10.59 -11.28
CA GLY A 35 -14.34 10.17 -10.52
C GLY A 35 -14.18 8.89 -9.71
N ALA A 36 -12.95 8.42 -9.47
CA ALA A 36 -12.74 7.34 -8.51
C ALA A 36 -13.10 7.80 -7.09
N ASP A 37 -13.80 6.95 -6.34
CA ASP A 37 -14.13 7.20 -4.93
C ASP A 37 -12.92 6.96 -4.02
N TRP A 38 -11.97 6.15 -4.46
CA TRP A 38 -10.69 5.88 -3.82
C TRP A 38 -9.68 5.34 -4.84
N VAL A 39 -8.39 5.44 -4.53
CA VAL A 39 -7.33 5.02 -5.45
C VAL A 39 -6.42 3.95 -4.84
N LYS A 40 -5.99 3.00 -5.67
CA LYS A 40 -4.99 1.99 -5.37
C LYS A 40 -3.71 2.32 -6.14
N ILE A 41 -2.63 2.60 -5.43
CA ILE A 41 -1.40 3.19 -5.97
C ILE A 41 -0.15 2.51 -5.40
N PRO A 42 1.01 2.59 -6.10
CA PRO A 42 2.28 2.14 -5.55
C PRO A 42 2.71 3.00 -4.35
N TYR A 43 3.51 2.42 -3.46
CA TYR A 43 4.24 3.16 -2.42
C TYR A 43 5.63 3.56 -2.92
N ALA A 44 6.07 4.76 -2.57
CA ALA A 44 7.43 5.26 -2.79
C ALA A 44 7.86 6.18 -1.65
N ASP A 45 9.15 6.44 -1.53
CA ASP A 45 9.66 7.46 -0.60
C ASP A 45 9.06 8.83 -0.93
N GLY A 46 8.74 9.61 0.10
CA GLY A 46 8.03 10.88 -0.07
C GLY A 46 6.52 10.72 -0.26
N PHE A 47 5.93 9.61 0.19
CA PHE A 47 4.51 9.30 0.02
C PHE A 47 3.55 10.30 0.69
N GLU A 48 4.01 11.09 1.66
CA GLU A 48 3.27 12.21 2.26
C GLU A 48 2.84 13.25 1.20
N TRP A 49 3.64 13.43 0.14
CA TRP A 49 3.23 14.30 -0.98
C TRP A 49 2.03 13.71 -1.72
N VAL A 50 2.04 12.41 -1.95
CA VAL A 50 0.93 11.72 -2.63
C VAL A 50 -0.36 11.88 -1.83
N THR A 51 -0.33 11.56 -0.54
CA THR A 51 -1.52 11.62 0.33
C THR A 51 -2.01 13.04 0.57
N SER A 52 -1.12 14.02 0.65
CA SER A 52 -1.49 15.43 0.84
C SER A 52 -2.10 16.08 -0.41
N THR A 53 -1.81 15.56 -1.59
CA THR A 53 -2.30 16.11 -2.87
C THR A 53 -3.48 15.34 -3.46
N CYS A 54 -3.76 14.13 -3.00
CA CYS A 54 -4.91 13.33 -3.41
C CYS A 54 -6.08 13.54 -2.44
N TYR A 55 -7.22 14.01 -2.92
CA TYR A 55 -8.39 14.33 -2.09
C TYR A 55 -9.37 13.16 -1.89
N VAL A 56 -9.09 11.99 -2.46
CA VAL A 56 -9.82 10.75 -2.18
C VAL A 56 -8.93 9.79 -1.37
N PRO A 57 -9.50 8.85 -0.63
CA PRO A 57 -8.72 7.87 0.12
C PRO A 57 -7.75 7.09 -0.79
N ALA A 58 -6.50 6.94 -0.34
CA ALA A 58 -5.49 6.16 -1.05
C ALA A 58 -5.16 4.89 -0.27
N VAL A 59 -5.10 3.76 -0.98
CA VAL A 59 -4.58 2.49 -0.47
C VAL A 59 -3.36 2.07 -1.28
N ILE A 60 -2.38 1.44 -0.65
CA ILE A 60 -1.19 0.99 -1.37
C ILE A 60 -1.37 -0.40 -1.96
N LEU A 61 -0.78 -0.62 -3.13
CA LEU A 61 -0.69 -1.95 -3.74
C LEU A 61 0.55 -2.71 -3.22
N GLY A 62 0.47 -4.06 -3.24
CA GLY A 62 1.59 -4.90 -2.78
C GLY A 62 2.68 -5.13 -3.82
N GLY A 63 2.32 -5.12 -5.07
CA GLY A 63 3.23 -5.48 -6.15
C GLY A 63 3.63 -6.97 -6.15
N ALA A 64 4.76 -7.29 -6.77
CA ALA A 64 5.36 -8.61 -6.68
C ALA A 64 5.91 -8.86 -5.27
N LYS A 65 5.86 -10.12 -4.78
CA LYS A 65 6.53 -10.48 -3.54
C LYS A 65 8.05 -10.36 -3.76
N LYS A 66 8.64 -9.33 -3.17
CA LYS A 66 10.08 -9.05 -3.17
C LYS A 66 10.49 -8.74 -1.72
N GLY A 67 11.62 -9.26 -1.31
CA GLY A 67 12.14 -9.03 0.04
C GLY A 67 11.41 -9.85 1.13
N SER A 68 11.61 -9.46 2.37
CA SER A 68 11.05 -10.12 3.54
C SER A 68 9.63 -9.63 3.87
N GLU A 69 8.91 -10.42 4.66
CA GLU A 69 7.59 -10.04 5.17
C GLU A 69 7.70 -8.79 6.07
N ARG A 70 8.78 -8.68 6.87
CA ARG A 70 9.07 -7.47 7.66
C ARG A 70 9.17 -6.22 6.79
N GLU A 71 9.88 -6.29 5.66
CA GLU A 71 9.98 -5.14 4.74
C GLU A 71 8.61 -4.71 4.19
N MET A 72 7.72 -5.67 3.94
CA MET A 72 6.36 -5.36 3.52
C MET A 72 5.56 -4.67 4.64
N LEU A 73 5.66 -5.15 5.87
CA LEU A 73 5.00 -4.52 7.03
C LEU A 73 5.55 -3.10 7.28
N VAL A 74 6.86 -2.89 7.12
CA VAL A 74 7.49 -1.56 7.22
C VAL A 74 6.94 -0.61 6.17
N LYS A 75 6.79 -1.05 4.90
CA LYS A 75 6.19 -0.22 3.83
C LYS A 75 4.74 0.13 4.15
N ILE A 76 3.96 -0.82 4.64
CA ILE A 76 2.57 -0.58 5.04
C ILE A 76 2.51 0.45 6.16
N ARG A 77 3.31 0.28 7.23
CA ARG A 77 3.35 1.22 8.35
C ARG A 77 3.75 2.62 7.88
N GLY A 78 4.83 2.72 7.09
CA GLY A 78 5.26 4.00 6.54
C GLY A 78 4.20 4.71 5.69
N ALA A 79 3.42 3.97 4.91
CA ALA A 79 2.32 4.54 4.15
C ALA A 79 1.17 5.03 5.06
N LEU A 80 0.80 4.23 6.07
CA LEU A 80 -0.26 4.57 7.03
C LEU A 80 0.11 5.83 7.84
N ASP A 81 1.36 5.93 8.30
CA ASP A 81 1.86 7.06 9.09
C ASP A 81 1.76 8.41 8.35
N VAL A 82 1.82 8.38 7.02
CA VAL A 82 1.70 9.57 6.18
C VAL A 82 0.36 9.69 5.46
N GLY A 83 -0.67 8.97 5.90
CA GLY A 83 -2.05 9.23 5.52
C GLY A 83 -2.70 8.24 4.55
N ALA A 84 -2.03 7.15 4.15
CA ALA A 84 -2.72 6.04 3.48
C ALA A 84 -3.84 5.47 4.38
N LYS A 85 -4.91 4.98 3.77
CA LYS A 85 -6.08 4.47 4.49
C LYS A 85 -6.14 2.95 4.56
N GLY A 86 -5.16 2.28 4.00
CA GLY A 86 -5.08 0.82 4.01
C GLY A 86 -4.28 0.27 2.85
N VAL A 87 -4.54 -1.00 2.54
CA VAL A 87 -3.83 -1.74 1.50
C VAL A 87 -4.80 -2.52 0.61
N ALA A 88 -4.38 -2.76 -0.63
CA ALA A 88 -5.04 -3.70 -1.54
C ALA A 88 -3.97 -4.66 -2.11
N ILE A 89 -3.70 -5.74 -1.36
CA ILE A 89 -2.56 -6.63 -1.54
C ILE A 89 -3.05 -8.05 -1.84
N GLY A 90 -2.44 -8.71 -2.79
CA GLY A 90 -2.70 -10.12 -3.11
C GLY A 90 -1.46 -10.99 -2.88
N ARG A 91 -0.48 -10.91 -3.80
CA ARG A 91 0.69 -11.80 -3.84
C ARG A 91 1.49 -11.86 -2.53
N ASN A 92 1.67 -10.76 -1.85
CA ASN A 92 2.39 -10.71 -0.58
C ASN A 92 1.65 -11.42 0.56
N ILE A 93 0.34 -11.70 0.40
CA ILE A 93 -0.45 -12.48 1.36
C ILE A 93 -0.45 -13.95 0.94
N PHE A 94 -0.99 -14.28 -0.24
CA PHE A 94 -1.20 -15.68 -0.61
C PHE A 94 0.10 -16.44 -0.97
N GLN A 95 1.22 -15.73 -1.17
CA GLN A 95 2.55 -16.31 -1.32
C GLN A 95 3.39 -16.21 -0.03
N ALA A 96 2.82 -15.74 1.08
CA ALA A 96 3.48 -15.80 2.38
C ALA A 96 3.58 -17.24 2.88
N ASP A 97 4.56 -17.54 3.75
CA ASP A 97 4.71 -18.87 4.35
C ASP A 97 3.47 -19.22 5.19
N ASN A 98 2.89 -18.22 5.86
CA ASN A 98 1.62 -18.33 6.55
C ASN A 98 0.68 -17.18 6.14
N PRO A 99 -0.19 -17.37 5.12
CA PRO A 99 -1.10 -16.33 4.64
C PRO A 99 -2.07 -15.81 5.71
N ARG A 100 -2.48 -16.67 6.65
CA ARG A 100 -3.38 -16.29 7.75
C ARG A 100 -2.68 -15.33 8.71
N ALA A 101 -1.46 -15.67 9.14
CA ALA A 101 -0.68 -14.83 10.04
C ALA A 101 -0.31 -13.50 9.36
N MET A 102 0.06 -13.53 8.08
CA MET A 102 0.35 -12.30 7.32
C MET A 102 -0.88 -11.38 7.22
N THR A 103 -2.05 -11.95 6.98
CA THR A 103 -3.30 -11.18 6.98
C THR A 103 -3.59 -10.57 8.34
N ALA A 104 -3.41 -11.34 9.43
CA ALA A 104 -3.65 -10.87 10.80
C ALA A 104 -2.66 -9.74 11.17
N ALA A 105 -1.38 -9.88 10.85
CA ALA A 105 -0.36 -8.86 11.10
C ALA A 105 -0.68 -7.54 10.34
N ILE A 106 -1.07 -7.63 9.08
CA ILE A 106 -1.47 -6.46 8.29
C ILE A 106 -2.75 -5.82 8.85
N ALA A 107 -3.74 -6.62 9.22
CA ALA A 107 -4.98 -6.12 9.82
C ALA A 107 -4.70 -5.38 11.14
N ALA A 108 -3.83 -5.90 12.00
CA ALA A 108 -3.44 -5.26 13.25
C ALA A 108 -2.73 -3.91 13.01
N LEU A 109 -1.85 -3.81 11.98
CA LEU A 109 -1.25 -2.52 11.61
C LEU A 109 -2.30 -1.48 11.21
N ILE A 110 -3.33 -1.89 10.46
CA ILE A 110 -4.32 -0.97 9.89
C ILE A 110 -5.38 -0.56 10.91
N HIS A 111 -5.88 -1.52 11.69
CA HIS A 111 -7.06 -1.33 12.53
C HIS A 111 -6.72 -1.08 14.01
N ASP A 112 -5.63 -1.67 14.49
CA ASP A 112 -5.25 -1.61 15.90
C ASP A 112 -4.01 -0.72 16.14
N ASP A 113 -3.45 -0.17 15.06
CA ASP A 113 -2.29 0.75 15.08
C ASP A 113 -1.06 0.18 15.83
N VAL A 114 -0.84 -1.12 15.72
CA VAL A 114 0.26 -1.80 16.41
C VAL A 114 1.62 -1.42 15.81
N SER A 115 2.68 -1.61 16.59
CA SER A 115 4.06 -1.46 16.11
C SER A 115 4.45 -2.57 15.12
N ILE A 116 5.53 -2.34 14.37
CA ILE A 116 6.10 -3.37 13.48
C ILE A 116 6.51 -4.61 14.27
N ASP A 117 7.07 -4.44 15.47
CA ASP A 117 7.52 -5.58 16.27
C ASP A 117 6.33 -6.40 16.76
N ALA A 118 5.24 -5.77 17.21
CA ALA A 118 4.00 -6.47 17.54
C ALA A 118 3.37 -7.18 16.33
N ALA A 119 3.40 -6.58 15.16
CA ALA A 119 2.94 -7.23 13.93
C ALA A 119 3.81 -8.44 13.55
N MET A 120 5.13 -8.36 13.79
CA MET A 120 6.05 -9.48 13.59
C MET A 120 5.84 -10.62 14.60
N GLU A 121 5.44 -10.32 15.84
CA GLU A 121 5.05 -11.33 16.81
C GLU A 121 3.82 -12.11 16.33
N ILE A 122 2.78 -11.40 15.86
CA ILE A 122 1.58 -12.02 15.26
C ILE A 122 1.95 -12.93 14.08
N LEU A 123 2.89 -12.49 13.25
CA LEU A 123 3.37 -13.25 12.10
C LEU A 123 4.12 -14.53 12.53
N GLY A 124 4.90 -14.46 13.60
CA GLY A 124 5.67 -15.60 14.14
C GLY A 124 4.84 -16.59 14.95
N GLU A 125 3.69 -16.20 15.48
CA GLU A 125 2.78 -17.04 16.26
C GLU A 125 1.80 -17.86 15.38
N GLY A 126 1.75 -17.58 14.09
CA GLY A 126 0.86 -18.22 13.12
C GLY A 126 1.50 -19.48 12.44
#